data_1261e7a4b6c8056af7bda99d2b8337b3
#
_entry.id   1261e7a4b6c8056af7bda99d2b8337b3
#
_cell.length_a   1.000
_cell.length_b   1.000
_cell.length_c   1.000
_cell.angle_alpha   90.00
_cell.angle_beta   90.00
_cell.angle_gamma   90.00
#
_symmetry.space_group_name_H-M   'P 1'
#
loop_
_entity.id
_entity.type
_entity.pdbx_description
1 polymer ?
#
loop_
_entity_poly.entity_id
_entity_poly.type
_entity_poly.pdbx_seq_one_letter_code
_entity_poly.pdbx_strand_id
1 'polypeptide(L)'
;MGHLDTVWPLGQLQRQPLEERDGKLFGPGVYDMKAGLAIGATAVRVLQSSRPPEMRPAVTFLVTSDEEVGSATSRKLIEDLARQHDAVLVLEPAIPGGAVKTARKGVGEFQIVLRGISSHAGADPDAGASAIHELARQILALEALADPANGLTLNVGVIDGGSRSNVVAEEARALVDVRVSRPGDAPRIEAAIRALRANHPRVTMQISGGVKRPPMERTAGAAALFEMARVVAAEYGWQLAEGSTGGASDGNFTAAIGVPTLDGLGAIGDGAHALHEHVLVDALAPRATLVAGLLARMGQNGLAR
;
A
#
# COMPACT_ATOMS: atom_id res chain seq x y z
N MET A 1 -9.93 8.74 6.61
CA MET A 1 -10.07 7.32 6.20
C MET A 1 -8.96 6.49 6.81
N GLY A 2 -9.24 5.24 7.18
CA GLY A 2 -8.27 4.27 7.65
C GLY A 2 -8.88 2.88 7.77
N HIS A 3 -8.10 1.89 8.21
CA HIS A 3 -8.53 0.50 8.36
C HIS A 3 -8.36 -0.02 9.79
N LEU A 4 -9.17 -1.02 10.14
CA LEU A 4 -9.19 -1.63 11.47
C LEU A 4 -8.47 -2.99 11.50
N ASP A 5 -8.43 -3.67 10.36
CA ASP A 5 -7.71 -4.93 10.20
C ASP A 5 -6.20 -4.76 10.36
N THR A 6 -5.51 -5.85 10.53
CA THR A 6 -4.05 -5.94 10.67
C THR A 6 -3.57 -7.26 10.10
N VAL A 7 -2.30 -7.36 9.76
CA VAL A 7 -1.67 -8.63 9.33
C VAL A 7 -1.56 -9.67 10.45
N TRP A 8 -1.83 -9.28 11.70
CA TRP A 8 -1.63 -10.12 12.87
C TRP A 8 -2.71 -11.19 13.02
N PRO A 9 -2.34 -12.44 13.33
CA PRO A 9 -3.31 -13.49 13.58
C PRO A 9 -4.11 -13.24 14.86
N LEU A 10 -5.30 -13.84 14.94
CA LEU A 10 -6.11 -13.85 16.16
C LEU A 10 -5.30 -14.35 17.36
N GLY A 11 -5.43 -13.67 18.50
CA GLY A 11 -4.70 -13.99 19.72
C GLY A 11 -3.30 -13.36 19.80
N GLN A 12 -2.86 -12.58 18.80
CA GLN A 12 -1.55 -11.93 18.85
C GLN A 12 -1.43 -10.97 20.05
N LEU A 13 -2.48 -10.25 20.40
CA LEU A 13 -2.47 -9.34 21.56
C LEU A 13 -2.20 -10.05 22.89
N GLN A 14 -2.53 -11.35 23.01
CA GLN A 14 -2.21 -12.14 24.19
C GLN A 14 -0.72 -12.52 24.25
N ARG A 15 -0.07 -12.65 23.09
CA ARG A 15 1.37 -12.99 22.97
C ARG A 15 2.24 -11.74 23.01
N GLN A 16 1.71 -10.62 22.55
CA GLN A 16 2.35 -9.31 22.48
C GLN A 16 1.36 -8.27 23.03
N PRO A 17 1.21 -8.18 24.36
CA PRO A 17 0.30 -7.21 24.97
C PRO A 17 0.74 -5.78 24.70
N LEU A 18 -0.22 -4.85 24.80
CA LEU A 18 0.08 -3.43 24.76
C LEU A 18 1.03 -3.08 25.90
N GLU A 19 2.16 -2.46 25.58
CA GLU A 19 3.18 -2.07 26.54
C GLU A 19 3.70 -0.67 26.23
N GLU A 20 3.64 0.22 27.21
CA GLU A 20 4.30 1.53 27.11
C GLU A 20 5.64 1.47 27.83
N ARG A 21 6.72 1.75 27.12
CA ARG A 21 8.08 1.86 27.64
C ARG A 21 8.92 2.83 26.83
N ASP A 22 9.80 3.57 27.46
CA ASP A 22 10.72 4.51 26.82
C ASP A 22 10.03 5.50 25.87
N GLY A 23 8.83 5.99 26.22
CA GLY A 23 8.03 6.90 25.38
C GLY A 23 7.44 6.29 24.14
N LYS A 24 7.41 4.95 24.04
CA LYS A 24 6.86 4.17 22.93
C LYS A 24 5.74 3.27 23.42
N LEU A 25 4.64 3.22 22.65
CA LEU A 25 3.58 2.25 22.86
C LEU A 25 3.75 1.13 21.84
N PHE A 26 4.05 -0.07 22.34
CA PHE A 26 4.20 -1.31 21.56
C PHE A 26 2.90 -2.07 21.51
N GLY A 27 2.66 -2.78 20.43
CA GLY A 27 1.53 -3.70 20.30
C GLY A 27 1.16 -3.97 18.84
N PRO A 28 0.46 -5.08 18.57
CA PRO A 28 0.09 -5.46 17.21
C PRO A 28 -0.93 -4.49 16.61
N GLY A 29 -0.61 -3.91 15.46
CA GLY A 29 -1.45 -2.95 14.75
C GLY A 29 -1.52 -1.57 15.40
N VAL A 30 -0.65 -1.25 16.38
CA VAL A 30 -0.64 0.10 16.97
C VAL A 30 -0.16 1.15 15.99
N TYR A 31 0.84 0.83 15.16
CA TYR A 31 1.40 1.71 14.16
C TYR A 31 0.60 1.61 12.86
N ASP A 32 0.28 0.41 12.41
CA ASP A 32 -0.49 0.11 11.21
C ASP A 32 -1.84 -0.53 11.56
N MET A 33 -2.99 0.26 11.66
CA MET A 33 -2.93 1.73 11.80
C MET A 33 -3.84 2.25 12.90
N LYS A 34 -4.01 1.48 14.02
CA LYS A 34 -4.99 1.81 15.09
C LYS A 34 -4.73 3.17 15.75
N ALA A 35 -3.45 3.55 15.95
CA ALA A 35 -3.15 4.88 16.47
C ALA A 35 -3.57 5.99 15.48
N GLY A 36 -3.49 5.74 14.17
CA GLY A 36 -4.02 6.65 13.16
C GLY A 36 -5.52 6.86 13.31
N LEU A 37 -6.29 5.78 13.54
CA LEU A 37 -7.73 5.88 13.80
C LEU A 37 -8.02 6.70 15.07
N ALA A 38 -7.27 6.48 16.15
CA ALA A 38 -7.38 7.25 17.39
C ALA A 38 -7.06 8.74 17.18
N ILE A 39 -6.01 9.06 16.40
CA ILE A 39 -5.66 10.42 15.98
C ILE A 39 -6.82 11.07 15.24
N GLY A 40 -7.39 10.40 14.23
CA GLY A 40 -8.50 10.92 13.45
C GLY A 40 -9.76 11.16 14.29
N ALA A 41 -10.14 10.19 15.13
CA ALA A 41 -11.28 10.33 16.04
C ALA A 41 -11.08 11.50 17.02
N THR A 42 -9.87 11.65 17.56
CA THR A 42 -9.52 12.76 18.45
C THR A 42 -9.61 14.10 17.72
N ALA A 43 -9.09 14.19 16.48
CA ALA A 43 -9.14 15.39 15.67
C ALA A 43 -10.59 15.85 15.40
N VAL A 44 -11.48 14.92 15.08
CA VAL A 44 -12.92 15.21 14.88
C VAL A 44 -13.56 15.71 16.16
N ARG A 45 -13.27 15.10 17.32
CA ARG A 45 -13.77 15.54 18.63
C ARG A 45 -13.28 16.94 19.00
N VAL A 46 -11.98 17.23 18.76
CA VAL A 46 -11.41 18.57 18.97
C VAL A 46 -12.12 19.60 18.09
N LEU A 47 -12.33 19.30 16.82
CA LEU A 47 -13.04 20.19 15.90
C LEU A 47 -14.49 20.45 16.40
N GLN A 48 -15.18 19.42 16.89
CA GLN A 48 -16.54 19.52 17.42
C GLN A 48 -16.62 20.38 18.68
N SER A 49 -15.61 20.34 19.56
CA SER A 49 -15.58 21.10 20.80
C SER A 49 -15.08 22.53 20.63
N SER A 50 -14.24 22.80 19.63
CA SER A 50 -13.56 24.08 19.45
C SER A 50 -14.20 25.00 18.40
N ARG A 51 -15.13 24.52 17.59
CA ARG A 51 -15.77 25.28 16.51
C ARG A 51 -17.30 25.17 16.57
N PRO A 52 -18.03 26.25 16.32
CA PRO A 52 -19.48 26.21 16.20
C PRO A 52 -19.88 25.40 14.93
N PRO A 53 -21.06 24.76 14.91
CA PRO A 53 -21.48 23.83 13.84
C PRO A 53 -21.35 24.40 12.43
N GLU A 54 -21.70 25.65 12.23
CA GLU A 54 -21.67 26.38 10.95
C GLU A 54 -20.26 26.60 10.37
N MET A 55 -19.24 26.48 11.21
CA MET A 55 -17.82 26.60 10.83
C MET A 55 -17.11 25.26 10.69
N ARG A 56 -17.82 24.15 10.78
CA ARG A 56 -17.25 22.81 10.66
C ARG A 56 -17.44 22.29 9.25
N PRO A 57 -16.42 21.67 8.63
CA PRO A 57 -16.64 20.94 7.40
C PRO A 57 -17.51 19.71 7.64
N ALA A 58 -18.19 19.24 6.62
CA ALA A 58 -18.79 17.91 6.64
C ALA A 58 -17.67 16.86 6.63
N VAL A 59 -17.65 15.98 7.62
CA VAL A 59 -16.62 14.95 7.77
C VAL A 59 -17.25 13.57 7.76
N THR A 60 -16.84 12.72 6.83
CA THR A 60 -17.12 11.28 6.83
C THR A 60 -15.89 10.55 7.37
N PHE A 61 -16.04 9.79 8.44
CA PHE A 61 -14.99 8.96 9.01
C PHE A 61 -15.19 7.51 8.53
N LEU A 62 -14.51 7.15 7.46
CA LEU A 62 -14.57 5.80 6.88
C LEU A 62 -13.50 4.91 7.52
N VAL A 63 -13.93 3.75 8.02
CA VAL A 63 -13.05 2.70 8.56
C VAL A 63 -13.35 1.41 7.80
N THR A 64 -12.35 0.85 7.12
CA THR A 64 -12.43 -0.42 6.41
C THR A 64 -11.88 -1.58 7.25
N SER A 65 -12.07 -2.81 6.80
CA SER A 65 -11.62 -4.02 7.50
C SER A 65 -11.02 -5.08 6.57
N ASP A 66 -10.57 -4.67 5.39
CA ASP A 66 -9.97 -5.55 4.37
C ASP A 66 -8.80 -4.88 3.62
N GLU A 67 -8.18 -3.84 4.23
CA GLU A 67 -7.05 -3.13 3.63
C GLU A 67 -5.85 -4.06 3.44
N GLU A 68 -5.50 -4.80 4.48
CA GLU A 68 -4.34 -5.70 4.53
C GLU A 68 -4.42 -6.89 3.54
N VAL A 69 -5.61 -7.14 3.02
CA VAL A 69 -5.86 -8.17 1.98
C VAL A 69 -6.22 -7.57 0.62
N GLY A 70 -6.05 -6.24 0.46
CA GLY A 70 -6.17 -5.55 -0.83
C GLY A 70 -7.52 -4.90 -1.11
N SER A 71 -8.38 -4.70 -0.11
CA SER A 71 -9.63 -3.92 -0.14
C SER A 71 -10.63 -4.35 -1.22
N ALA A 72 -10.67 -5.67 -1.50
CA ALA A 72 -11.51 -6.19 -2.59
C ALA A 72 -13.00 -5.89 -2.40
N THR A 73 -13.47 -5.83 -1.14
CA THR A 73 -14.88 -5.57 -0.81
C THR A 73 -15.15 -4.11 -0.54
N SER A 74 -14.19 -3.37 0.04
CA SER A 74 -14.36 -1.96 0.42
C SER A 74 -14.05 -0.97 -0.70
N ARG A 75 -13.27 -1.34 -1.71
CA ARG A 75 -12.81 -0.44 -2.79
C ARG A 75 -13.94 0.38 -3.41
N LYS A 76 -15.04 -0.27 -3.78
CA LYS A 76 -16.17 0.45 -4.39
C LYS A 76 -16.75 1.50 -3.45
N LEU A 77 -16.92 1.18 -2.17
CA LEU A 77 -17.40 2.11 -1.16
C LEU A 77 -16.44 3.28 -0.97
N ILE A 78 -15.12 3.01 -0.90
CA ILE A 78 -14.07 4.03 -0.80
C ILE A 78 -14.17 5.00 -1.96
N GLU A 79 -14.21 4.50 -3.20
CA GLU A 79 -14.29 5.33 -4.40
C GLU A 79 -15.60 6.13 -4.48
N ASP A 80 -16.74 5.52 -4.15
CA ASP A 80 -18.05 6.18 -4.19
C ASP A 80 -18.17 7.30 -3.15
N LEU A 81 -17.68 7.08 -1.93
CA LEU A 81 -17.63 8.11 -0.90
C LEU A 81 -16.63 9.22 -1.26
N ALA A 82 -15.44 8.87 -1.74
CA ALA A 82 -14.44 9.85 -2.11
C ALA A 82 -14.96 10.85 -3.15
N ARG A 83 -15.72 10.39 -4.16
CA ARG A 83 -16.34 11.29 -5.18
C ARG A 83 -17.33 12.31 -4.60
N GLN A 84 -17.82 12.09 -3.39
CA GLN A 84 -18.76 13.00 -2.72
C GLN A 84 -18.06 14.04 -1.84
N HIS A 85 -16.72 14.00 -1.76
CA HIS A 85 -15.92 14.87 -0.90
C HIS A 85 -14.88 15.64 -1.70
N ASP A 86 -14.51 16.82 -1.22
CA ASP A 86 -13.48 17.67 -1.85
C ASP A 86 -12.07 17.12 -1.65
N ALA A 87 -11.84 16.31 -0.61
CA ALA A 87 -10.55 15.71 -0.31
C ALA A 87 -10.68 14.46 0.56
N VAL A 88 -9.62 13.64 0.55
CA VAL A 88 -9.46 12.48 1.41
C VAL A 88 -8.17 12.63 2.25
N LEU A 89 -8.32 12.49 3.56
CA LEU A 89 -7.24 12.46 4.53
C LEU A 89 -7.05 11.00 5.00
N VAL A 90 -5.88 10.43 4.75
CA VAL A 90 -5.58 9.03 5.05
C VAL A 90 -4.71 8.95 6.30
N LEU A 91 -5.18 8.19 7.28
CA LEU A 91 -4.60 8.12 8.63
C LEU A 91 -3.55 7.00 8.77
N GLU A 92 -2.98 6.57 7.64
CA GLU A 92 -1.85 5.66 7.59
C GLU A 92 -0.63 6.23 8.33
N PRO A 93 0.31 5.38 8.77
CA PRO A 93 1.53 5.83 9.42
C PRO A 93 2.26 6.91 8.62
N ALA A 94 2.93 7.82 9.31
CA ALA A 94 3.83 8.80 8.70
C ALA A 94 5.09 8.12 8.13
N ILE A 95 5.79 8.79 7.24
CA ILE A 95 7.17 8.43 6.89
C ILE A 95 8.06 8.67 8.12
N PRO A 96 9.14 7.90 8.31
CA PRO A 96 10.10 8.15 9.39
C PRO A 96 10.49 9.64 9.50
N GLY A 97 10.43 10.17 10.71
CA GLY A 97 10.60 11.62 10.96
C GLY A 97 9.31 12.44 10.88
N GLY A 98 8.16 11.80 10.61
CA GLY A 98 6.83 12.44 10.67
C GLY A 98 6.36 13.10 9.38
N ALA A 99 7.07 12.92 8.25
CA ALA A 99 6.64 13.44 6.96
C ALA A 99 5.33 12.78 6.48
N VAL A 100 4.48 13.54 5.80
CA VAL A 100 3.26 13.03 5.17
C VAL A 100 3.56 12.43 3.80
N LYS A 101 2.63 11.67 3.26
CA LYS A 101 2.78 10.98 1.97
C LYS A 101 1.93 11.69 0.93
N THR A 102 2.59 12.27 -0.07
CA THR A 102 1.96 12.88 -1.24
C THR A 102 2.01 11.98 -2.47
N ALA A 103 2.76 10.88 -2.40
CA ALA A 103 2.83 9.87 -3.44
C ALA A 103 3.05 8.47 -2.85
N ARG A 104 2.49 7.47 -3.52
CA ARG A 104 2.69 6.04 -3.24
C ARG A 104 2.83 5.26 -4.54
N LYS A 105 3.64 4.23 -4.58
CA LYS A 105 3.65 3.32 -5.72
C LYS A 105 2.33 2.56 -5.81
N GLY A 106 1.91 2.26 -7.02
CA GLY A 106 0.89 1.25 -7.29
C GLY A 106 1.47 -0.15 -7.12
N VAL A 107 0.60 -1.11 -6.84
CA VAL A 107 0.96 -2.48 -6.47
C VAL A 107 0.20 -3.47 -7.32
N GLY A 108 0.93 -4.41 -7.90
CA GLY A 108 0.41 -5.55 -8.62
C GLY A 108 1.03 -6.85 -8.16
N GLU A 109 0.31 -7.93 -8.38
CA GLU A 109 0.80 -9.28 -8.15
C GLU A 109 0.39 -10.15 -9.32
N PHE A 110 1.34 -10.91 -9.85
CA PHE A 110 1.11 -11.90 -10.88
C PHE A 110 1.54 -13.27 -10.40
N GLN A 111 0.79 -14.28 -10.81
CA GLN A 111 1.16 -15.67 -10.67
C GLN A 111 1.45 -16.23 -12.06
N ILE A 112 2.57 -16.89 -12.20
CA ILE A 112 2.95 -17.64 -13.41
C ILE A 112 2.99 -19.09 -13.05
N VAL A 113 2.23 -19.91 -13.78
CA VAL A 113 2.21 -21.39 -13.65
C VAL A 113 2.64 -21.99 -14.98
N LEU A 114 3.65 -22.84 -14.93
CA LEU A 114 4.21 -23.54 -16.07
C LEU A 114 3.95 -25.04 -15.93
N ARG A 115 3.50 -25.65 -17.03
CA ARG A 115 3.30 -27.09 -17.13
C ARG A 115 4.09 -27.66 -18.28
N GLY A 116 5.00 -28.55 -17.95
CA GLY A 116 5.84 -29.31 -18.86
C GLY A 116 5.45 -30.78 -18.91
N ILE A 117 6.45 -31.65 -19.10
CA ILE A 117 6.27 -33.11 -19.21
C ILE A 117 7.35 -33.76 -18.34
N SER A 118 6.94 -34.61 -17.40
CA SER A 118 7.87 -35.39 -16.59
C SER A 118 8.49 -36.54 -17.40
N SER A 119 9.73 -36.85 -17.08
CA SER A 119 10.44 -38.04 -17.55
C SER A 119 11.60 -38.39 -16.59
N HIS A 120 12.21 -39.55 -16.77
CA HIS A 120 13.41 -39.91 -16.01
C HIS A 120 14.61 -39.18 -16.55
N ALA A 121 15.19 -38.28 -15.75
CA ALA A 121 16.22 -37.34 -16.20
C ALA A 121 17.50 -38.00 -16.74
N GLY A 122 17.80 -39.25 -16.35
CA GLY A 122 18.96 -40.00 -16.81
C GLY A 122 18.65 -41.03 -17.90
N ALA A 123 17.44 -41.61 -17.90
CA ALA A 123 17.10 -42.70 -18.82
C ALA A 123 16.44 -42.19 -20.12
N ASP A 124 15.61 -41.15 -20.01
CA ASP A 124 14.87 -40.61 -21.15
C ASP A 124 14.65 -39.08 -20.98
N PRO A 125 15.72 -38.29 -20.96
CA PRO A 125 15.63 -36.83 -20.75
C PRO A 125 14.86 -36.13 -21.87
N ASP A 126 14.93 -36.62 -23.12
CA ASP A 126 14.32 -35.98 -24.30
C ASP A 126 12.80 -36.18 -24.37
N ALA A 127 12.25 -37.18 -23.68
CA ALA A 127 10.81 -37.35 -23.53
C ALA A 127 10.21 -36.26 -22.62
N GLY A 128 11.00 -35.66 -21.72
CA GLY A 128 10.59 -34.63 -20.81
C GLY A 128 10.58 -33.22 -21.42
N ALA A 129 9.94 -32.29 -20.70
CA ALA A 129 10.00 -30.83 -20.93
C ALA A 129 9.95 -30.12 -19.58
N SER A 130 11.09 -29.55 -19.17
CA SER A 130 11.26 -29.00 -17.82
C SER A 130 10.54 -27.66 -17.63
N ALA A 131 9.53 -27.64 -16.77
CA ALA A 131 8.87 -26.41 -16.33
C ALA A 131 9.81 -25.50 -15.51
N ILE A 132 10.75 -26.08 -14.74
CA ILE A 132 11.74 -25.30 -13.98
C ILE A 132 12.71 -24.57 -14.92
N HIS A 133 13.23 -25.25 -15.96
CA HIS A 133 14.11 -24.59 -16.93
C HIS A 133 13.39 -23.48 -17.69
N GLU A 134 12.12 -23.67 -17.98
CA GLU A 134 11.30 -22.62 -18.59
C GLU A 134 11.06 -21.46 -17.63
N LEU A 135 10.75 -21.74 -16.35
CA LEU A 135 10.57 -20.69 -15.34
C LEU A 135 11.82 -19.83 -15.21
N ALA A 136 13.01 -20.42 -15.22
CA ALA A 136 14.26 -19.68 -15.15
C ALA A 136 14.39 -18.66 -16.31
N ARG A 137 13.98 -19.03 -17.53
CA ARG A 137 13.95 -18.10 -18.68
C ARG A 137 12.94 -16.99 -18.50
N GLN A 138 11.75 -17.32 -17.98
CA GLN A 138 10.70 -16.35 -17.71
C GLN A 138 11.09 -15.36 -16.61
N ILE A 139 11.83 -15.78 -15.57
CA ILE A 139 12.38 -14.89 -14.55
C ILE A 139 13.31 -13.84 -15.16
N LEU A 140 14.23 -14.25 -16.05
CA LEU A 140 15.13 -13.31 -16.75
C LEU A 140 14.35 -12.36 -17.68
N ALA A 141 13.30 -12.86 -18.34
CA ALA A 141 12.43 -12.03 -19.17
C ALA A 141 11.64 -11.00 -18.34
N LEU A 142 11.15 -11.38 -17.14
CA LEU A 142 10.51 -10.45 -16.20
C LEU A 142 11.47 -9.40 -15.69
N GLU A 143 12.69 -9.79 -15.31
CA GLU A 143 13.72 -8.85 -14.85
C GLU A 143 14.03 -7.78 -15.91
N ALA A 144 14.06 -8.16 -17.19
CA ALA A 144 14.28 -7.24 -18.31
C ALA A 144 13.14 -6.23 -18.53
N LEU A 145 11.95 -6.44 -17.94
CA LEU A 145 10.83 -5.50 -17.99
C LEU A 145 10.93 -4.40 -16.93
N ALA A 146 11.80 -4.55 -15.93
CA ALA A 146 11.96 -3.57 -14.86
C ALA A 146 12.60 -2.28 -15.37
N ASP A 147 12.18 -1.15 -14.81
CA ASP A 147 12.76 0.17 -15.03
C ASP A 147 12.84 0.92 -13.69
N PRO A 148 13.77 0.52 -12.80
CA PRO A 148 13.86 1.10 -11.46
C PRO A 148 14.13 2.60 -11.47
N ALA A 149 14.82 3.12 -12.48
CA ALA A 149 15.11 4.55 -12.64
C ALA A 149 13.82 5.36 -12.81
N ASN A 150 12.77 4.78 -13.41
CA ASN A 150 11.45 5.36 -13.58
C ASN A 150 10.42 4.84 -12.56
N GLY A 151 10.86 4.09 -11.55
CA GLY A 151 10.03 3.62 -10.45
C GLY A 151 9.22 2.36 -10.74
N LEU A 152 9.47 1.68 -11.88
CA LEU A 152 8.90 0.36 -12.19
C LEU A 152 9.83 -0.74 -11.67
N THR A 153 9.36 -1.50 -10.69
CA THR A 153 10.12 -2.63 -10.14
C THR A 153 9.31 -3.91 -10.20
N LEU A 154 9.99 -5.01 -10.52
CA LEU A 154 9.46 -6.36 -10.49
C LEU A 154 10.33 -7.22 -9.56
N ASN A 155 9.68 -8.00 -8.73
CA ASN A 155 10.36 -8.93 -7.82
C ASN A 155 9.69 -10.31 -7.91
N VAL A 156 10.43 -11.31 -8.35
CA VAL A 156 10.00 -12.70 -8.25
C VAL A 156 10.32 -13.18 -6.84
N GLY A 157 9.37 -13.01 -5.93
CA GLY A 157 9.57 -13.23 -4.49
C GLY A 157 9.39 -14.68 -4.04
N VAL A 158 8.64 -15.47 -4.81
CA VAL A 158 8.37 -16.88 -4.49
C VAL A 158 8.49 -17.70 -5.76
N ILE A 159 9.20 -18.82 -5.66
CA ILE A 159 9.25 -19.86 -6.69
C ILE A 159 9.05 -21.23 -6.05
N ASP A 160 8.40 -22.15 -6.80
CA ASP A 160 8.20 -23.54 -6.39
C ASP A 160 8.13 -24.41 -7.63
N GLY A 161 8.58 -25.67 -7.57
CA GLY A 161 8.49 -26.59 -8.68
C GLY A 161 9.31 -27.87 -8.54
N GLY A 162 8.97 -28.85 -9.40
CA GLY A 162 9.61 -30.15 -9.42
C GLY A 162 9.23 -31.04 -8.24
N SER A 163 9.72 -32.28 -8.25
CA SER A 163 9.44 -33.28 -7.21
C SER A 163 10.71 -33.98 -6.71
N ARG A 164 11.59 -34.38 -7.61
CA ARG A 164 12.85 -35.10 -7.31
C ARG A 164 13.93 -34.70 -8.32
N SER A 165 15.19 -34.78 -7.90
CA SER A 165 16.34 -34.40 -8.74
C SER A 165 16.54 -35.25 -9.99
N ASN A 166 16.05 -36.50 -10.00
CA ASN A 166 16.14 -37.41 -11.15
C ASN A 166 14.86 -37.47 -12.01
N VAL A 167 13.95 -36.50 -11.82
CA VAL A 167 12.71 -36.35 -12.60
C VAL A 167 12.73 -34.99 -13.28
N VAL A 168 12.49 -34.92 -14.60
CA VAL A 168 12.26 -33.68 -15.32
C VAL A 168 10.99 -33.02 -14.74
N ALA A 169 11.08 -31.78 -14.30
CA ALA A 169 10.00 -31.10 -13.61
C ALA A 169 8.82 -30.81 -14.53
N GLU A 170 7.65 -31.35 -14.23
CA GLU A 170 6.42 -31.11 -15.00
C GLU A 170 5.65 -29.86 -14.56
N GLU A 171 5.91 -29.33 -13.37
CA GLU A 171 5.27 -28.10 -12.89
C GLU A 171 6.30 -27.17 -12.22
N ALA A 172 6.11 -25.86 -12.48
CA ALA A 172 6.78 -24.81 -11.74
C ALA A 172 5.88 -23.58 -11.67
N ARG A 173 6.02 -22.81 -10.61
CA ARG A 173 5.25 -21.58 -10.41
C ARG A 173 6.12 -20.45 -9.82
N ALA A 174 5.71 -19.21 -10.07
CA ALA A 174 6.28 -18.04 -9.46
C ALA A 174 5.20 -17.04 -9.04
N LEU A 175 5.47 -16.30 -7.96
CA LEU A 175 4.73 -15.09 -7.59
C LEU A 175 5.62 -13.89 -7.82
N VAL A 176 5.06 -12.90 -8.50
CA VAL A 176 5.77 -11.70 -8.96
C VAL A 176 5.09 -10.46 -8.37
N ASP A 177 5.79 -9.73 -7.51
CA ASP A 177 5.38 -8.40 -7.05
C ASP A 177 5.77 -7.36 -8.11
N VAL A 178 4.86 -6.45 -8.40
CA VAL A 178 5.08 -5.35 -9.35
C VAL A 178 4.76 -4.03 -8.65
N ARG A 179 5.69 -3.06 -8.73
CA ARG A 179 5.47 -1.70 -8.23
C ARG A 179 5.60 -0.71 -9.37
N VAL A 180 4.64 0.20 -9.48
CA VAL A 180 4.58 1.23 -10.52
C VAL A 180 4.45 2.62 -9.90
N SER A 181 5.22 3.60 -10.41
CA SER A 181 5.15 4.99 -9.92
C SER A 181 4.22 5.86 -10.76
N ARG A 182 3.93 5.48 -12.00
CA ARG A 182 3.12 6.27 -12.94
C ARG A 182 1.88 5.49 -13.37
N PRO A 183 0.70 6.11 -13.49
CA PRO A 183 -0.53 5.42 -13.93
C PRO A 183 -0.39 4.73 -15.28
N GLY A 184 0.32 5.35 -16.23
CA GLY A 184 0.54 4.79 -17.57
C GLY A 184 1.42 3.52 -17.60
N ASP A 185 2.21 3.27 -16.55
CA ASP A 185 3.04 2.07 -16.46
C ASP A 185 2.23 0.83 -16.10
N ALA A 186 1.12 0.96 -15.37
CA ALA A 186 0.29 -0.17 -14.97
C ALA A 186 -0.25 -0.97 -16.17
N PRO A 187 -0.99 -0.39 -17.13
CA PRO A 187 -1.47 -1.12 -18.30
C PRO A 187 -0.32 -1.61 -19.21
N ARG A 188 0.78 -0.86 -19.29
CA ARG A 188 1.96 -1.24 -20.09
C ARG A 188 2.62 -2.49 -19.55
N ILE A 189 2.88 -2.55 -18.24
CA ILE A 189 3.52 -3.71 -17.62
C ILE A 189 2.61 -4.93 -17.60
N GLU A 190 1.30 -4.76 -17.35
CA GLU A 190 0.34 -5.86 -17.46
C GLU A 190 0.33 -6.46 -18.86
N ALA A 191 0.29 -5.63 -19.88
CA ALA A 191 0.32 -6.10 -21.26
C ALA A 191 1.64 -6.84 -21.57
N ALA A 192 2.79 -6.32 -21.11
CA ALA A 192 4.09 -6.94 -21.31
C ALA A 192 4.18 -8.30 -20.62
N ILE A 193 3.76 -8.42 -19.37
CA ILE A 193 3.75 -9.69 -18.64
C ILE A 193 2.81 -10.70 -19.32
N ARG A 194 1.59 -10.29 -19.70
CA ARG A 194 0.63 -11.16 -20.39
C ARG A 194 1.07 -11.56 -21.81
N ALA A 195 1.98 -10.80 -22.40
CA ALA A 195 2.59 -11.13 -23.72
C ALA A 195 3.69 -12.17 -23.63
N LEU A 196 4.22 -12.49 -22.46
CA LEU A 196 5.22 -13.55 -22.28
C LEU A 196 4.69 -14.89 -22.83
N ARG A 197 5.57 -15.67 -23.42
CA ARG A 197 5.28 -16.98 -23.99
C ARG A 197 6.36 -17.97 -23.58
N ALA A 198 5.98 -19.22 -23.40
CA ALA A 198 6.96 -20.27 -23.18
C ALA A 198 7.88 -20.41 -24.39
N ASN A 199 9.19 -20.50 -24.15
CA ASN A 199 10.19 -20.71 -25.17
C ASN A 199 10.19 -22.19 -25.64
N HIS A 200 9.91 -23.11 -24.72
CA HIS A 200 9.89 -24.52 -25.03
C HIS A 200 8.50 -24.93 -25.57
N PRO A 201 8.39 -25.54 -26.79
CA PRO A 201 7.12 -25.78 -27.47
C PRO A 201 6.21 -26.77 -26.74
N ARG A 202 6.75 -27.63 -25.86
CA ARG A 202 6.00 -28.61 -25.06
C ARG A 202 5.70 -28.12 -23.63
N VAL A 203 5.99 -26.85 -23.31
CA VAL A 203 5.63 -26.24 -22.03
C VAL A 203 4.49 -25.26 -22.25
N THR A 204 3.44 -25.39 -21.46
CA THR A 204 2.36 -24.40 -21.42
C THR A 204 2.57 -23.42 -20.27
N MET A 205 2.11 -22.18 -20.44
CA MET A 205 2.23 -21.13 -19.45
C MET A 205 0.88 -20.45 -19.23
N GLN A 206 0.49 -20.32 -17.98
CA GLN A 206 -0.66 -19.56 -17.56
C GLN A 206 -0.22 -18.39 -16.66
N ILE A 207 -0.73 -17.19 -16.95
CA ILE A 207 -0.46 -15.98 -16.19
C ILE A 207 -1.78 -15.44 -15.65
N SER A 208 -1.85 -15.24 -14.34
CA SER A 208 -3.00 -14.65 -13.64
C SER A 208 -2.55 -13.49 -12.77
N GLY A 209 -3.51 -12.71 -12.24
CA GLY A 209 -3.22 -11.51 -11.45
C GLY A 209 -3.27 -10.22 -12.27
N GLY A 210 -2.70 -9.15 -11.74
CA GLY A 210 -2.69 -7.81 -12.35
C GLY A 210 -2.28 -6.73 -11.36
N VAL A 211 -2.30 -5.47 -11.79
CA VAL A 211 -2.13 -4.31 -10.90
C VAL A 211 -3.41 -4.09 -10.11
N LYS A 212 -3.36 -4.30 -8.81
CA LYS A 212 -4.52 -4.25 -7.91
C LYS A 212 -4.80 -2.83 -7.41
N ARG A 213 -3.74 -2.07 -7.10
CA ARG A 213 -3.81 -0.68 -6.65
C ARG A 213 -3.04 0.21 -7.62
N PRO A 214 -3.68 1.23 -8.23
CA PRO A 214 -2.98 2.20 -9.07
C PRO A 214 -2.02 3.04 -8.23
N PRO A 215 -1.04 3.75 -8.81
CA PRO A 215 -0.20 4.66 -8.06
C PRO A 215 -1.00 5.89 -7.58
N MET A 216 -0.61 6.42 -6.43
CA MET A 216 -1.00 7.73 -5.94
C MET A 216 0.08 8.73 -6.35
N GLU A 217 -0.24 9.64 -7.24
CA GLU A 217 0.70 10.68 -7.70
C GLU A 217 0.58 11.95 -6.86
N ARG A 218 1.67 12.72 -6.80
CA ARG A 218 1.69 14.07 -6.23
C ARG A 218 1.01 15.04 -7.20
N THR A 219 -0.32 15.03 -7.21
CA THR A 219 -1.13 15.95 -8.02
C THR A 219 -1.12 17.37 -7.44
N ALA A 220 -1.63 18.34 -8.21
CA ALA A 220 -1.83 19.71 -7.70
C ALA A 220 -2.72 19.73 -6.44
N GLY A 221 -3.77 18.88 -6.40
CA GLY A 221 -4.65 18.73 -5.23
C GLY A 221 -3.92 18.17 -4.00
N ALA A 222 -3.09 17.13 -4.17
CA ALA A 222 -2.26 16.59 -3.09
C ALA A 222 -1.25 17.64 -2.58
N ALA A 223 -0.64 18.40 -3.50
CA ALA A 223 0.27 19.49 -3.15
C ALA A 223 -0.43 20.61 -2.36
N ALA A 224 -1.65 21.00 -2.74
CA ALA A 224 -2.43 22.01 -2.03
C ALA A 224 -2.79 21.53 -0.60
N LEU A 225 -3.16 20.27 -0.43
CA LEU A 225 -3.40 19.68 0.89
C LEU A 225 -2.14 19.65 1.74
N PHE A 226 -1.00 19.30 1.14
CA PHE A 226 0.29 19.33 1.84
C PHE A 226 0.64 20.76 2.28
N GLU A 227 0.51 21.77 1.42
CA GLU A 227 0.79 23.16 1.78
C GLU A 227 -0.13 23.65 2.91
N MET A 228 -1.41 23.28 2.87
CA MET A 228 -2.33 23.56 3.97
C MET A 228 -1.87 22.91 5.29
N ALA A 229 -1.45 21.65 5.23
CA ALA A 229 -0.92 20.93 6.39
C ALA A 229 0.39 21.57 6.91
N ARG A 230 1.27 22.00 6.01
CA ARG A 230 2.54 22.68 6.34
C ARG A 230 2.29 24.02 7.07
N VAL A 231 1.29 24.78 6.62
CA VAL A 231 0.89 26.02 7.29
C VAL A 231 0.35 25.73 8.70
N VAL A 232 -0.53 24.70 8.85
CA VAL A 232 -1.00 24.28 10.16
C VAL A 232 0.16 23.88 11.08
N ALA A 233 1.10 23.06 10.59
CA ALA A 233 2.26 22.64 11.38
C ALA A 233 3.12 23.84 11.84
N ALA A 234 3.33 24.82 10.95
CA ALA A 234 4.12 26.02 11.25
C ALA A 234 3.50 26.89 12.36
N GLU A 235 2.16 26.93 12.49
CA GLU A 235 1.47 27.64 13.58
C GLU A 235 1.81 27.09 14.97
N TYR A 236 2.22 25.82 15.03
CA TYR A 236 2.68 25.15 16.26
C TYR A 236 4.20 25.03 16.36
N GLY A 237 4.94 25.71 15.47
CA GLY A 237 6.41 25.68 15.44
C GLY A 237 7.03 24.41 14.87
N TRP A 238 6.26 23.57 14.14
CA TRP A 238 6.75 22.34 13.55
C TRP A 238 7.10 22.53 12.07
N GLN A 239 8.15 21.82 11.64
CA GLN A 239 8.45 21.67 10.22
C GLN A 239 7.83 20.36 9.71
N LEU A 240 6.91 20.47 8.76
CA LEU A 240 6.29 19.31 8.12
C LEU A 240 6.93 19.10 6.75
N ALA A 241 7.46 17.90 6.54
CA ALA A 241 7.96 17.44 5.24
C ALA A 241 6.94 16.56 4.52
N GLU A 242 7.13 16.39 3.23
CA GLU A 242 6.41 15.40 2.41
C GLU A 242 7.37 14.38 1.80
N GLY A 243 6.84 13.25 1.37
CA GLY A 243 7.62 12.24 0.68
C GLY A 243 6.75 11.22 -0.04
N SER A 244 7.42 10.20 -0.59
CA SER A 244 6.79 9.06 -1.25
C SER A 244 7.19 7.75 -0.59
N THR A 245 6.39 6.71 -0.79
CA THR A 245 6.68 5.36 -0.30
C THR A 245 6.42 4.30 -1.36
N GLY A 246 7.12 3.16 -1.24
CA GLY A 246 6.89 1.98 -2.10
C GLY A 246 5.65 1.17 -1.73
N GLY A 247 5.10 1.33 -0.52
CA GLY A 247 3.87 0.69 -0.08
C GLY A 247 2.62 1.43 -0.58
N ALA A 248 1.57 0.70 -0.90
CA ALA A 248 0.27 1.26 -1.25
C ALA A 248 -0.64 1.35 -0.01
N SER A 249 -1.74 2.07 -0.12
CA SER A 249 -2.84 2.13 0.83
C SER A 249 -4.17 2.31 0.09
N ASP A 250 -5.27 2.37 0.82
CA ASP A 250 -6.57 2.74 0.25
C ASP A 250 -6.59 4.16 -0.34
N GLY A 251 -5.66 5.03 0.06
CA GLY A 251 -5.45 6.34 -0.55
C GLY A 251 -5.08 6.29 -2.03
N ASN A 252 -4.51 5.18 -2.50
CA ASN A 252 -4.24 4.96 -3.91
C ASN A 252 -5.52 4.95 -4.76
N PHE A 253 -6.61 4.39 -4.25
CA PHE A 253 -7.89 4.36 -4.98
C PHE A 253 -8.51 5.74 -5.10
N THR A 254 -8.48 6.53 -4.03
CA THR A 254 -9.07 7.89 -4.02
C THR A 254 -8.29 8.85 -4.89
N ALA A 255 -6.96 8.78 -4.86
CA ALA A 255 -6.09 9.57 -5.74
C ALA A 255 -6.28 9.21 -7.22
N ALA A 256 -6.41 7.92 -7.54
CA ALA A 256 -6.56 7.43 -8.91
C ALA A 256 -7.85 7.89 -9.59
N ILE A 257 -8.90 8.17 -8.83
CA ILE A 257 -10.15 8.75 -9.36
C ILE A 257 -10.15 10.28 -9.37
N GLY A 258 -9.00 10.90 -9.09
CA GLY A 258 -8.79 12.35 -9.17
C GLY A 258 -9.19 13.15 -7.94
N VAL A 259 -9.55 12.49 -6.83
CA VAL A 259 -9.87 13.19 -5.58
C VAL A 259 -8.57 13.58 -4.87
N PRO A 260 -8.39 14.88 -4.49
CA PRO A 260 -7.24 15.32 -3.72
C PRO A 260 -7.05 14.44 -2.47
N THR A 261 -5.90 13.78 -2.35
CA THR A 261 -5.62 12.84 -1.27
C THR A 261 -4.30 13.19 -0.61
N LEU A 262 -4.30 13.27 0.72
CA LEU A 262 -3.10 13.41 1.54
C LEU A 262 -3.03 12.24 2.50
N ASP A 263 -1.93 11.51 2.47
CA ASP A 263 -1.74 10.28 3.23
C ASP A 263 -0.61 10.44 4.27
N GLY A 264 -0.42 9.45 5.14
CA GLY A 264 0.60 9.49 6.17
C GLY A 264 0.29 10.47 7.30
N LEU A 265 -1.01 10.73 7.56
CA LEU A 265 -1.47 11.64 8.61
C LEU A 265 -1.59 10.96 9.98
N GLY A 266 -1.42 9.66 10.06
CA GLY A 266 -1.46 8.87 11.28
C GLY A 266 -0.20 8.98 12.14
N ALA A 267 0.09 7.93 12.88
CA ALA A 267 1.13 7.93 13.90
C ALA A 267 2.55 8.00 13.34
N ILE A 268 3.47 8.48 14.17
CA ILE A 268 4.92 8.35 13.99
C ILE A 268 5.36 7.15 14.82
N GLY A 269 6.11 6.25 14.21
CA GLY A 269 6.58 5.03 14.83
C GLY A 269 7.42 4.21 13.87
N ASP A 270 7.47 2.92 14.10
CA ASP A 270 8.19 1.97 13.24
C ASP A 270 7.69 0.54 13.44
N GLY A 271 8.15 -0.38 12.59
CA GLY A 271 7.92 -1.80 12.74
C GLY A 271 6.57 -2.29 12.26
N ALA A 272 5.92 -1.62 11.28
CA ALA A 272 4.74 -2.20 10.62
C ALA A 272 5.01 -3.66 10.22
N HIS A 273 4.08 -4.55 10.56
CA HIS A 273 4.16 -6.00 10.31
C HIS A 273 5.31 -6.74 11.06
N ALA A 274 5.94 -6.10 12.03
CA ALA A 274 7.05 -6.68 12.80
C ALA A 274 6.77 -6.72 14.31
N LEU A 275 7.38 -7.68 15.02
CA LEU A 275 7.16 -7.86 16.47
C LEU A 275 7.56 -6.65 17.34
N HIS A 276 8.37 -5.74 16.81
CA HIS A 276 8.76 -4.49 17.48
C HIS A 276 7.88 -3.30 17.10
N GLU A 277 6.73 -3.55 16.49
CA GLU A 277 5.77 -2.52 16.08
C GLU A 277 5.45 -1.60 17.25
N HIS A 278 5.62 -0.28 17.05
CA HIS A 278 5.38 0.72 18.07
C HIS A 278 5.07 2.10 17.49
N VAL A 279 4.48 2.96 18.30
CA VAL A 279 4.29 4.39 18.03
C VAL A 279 4.97 5.24 19.10
N LEU A 280 5.38 6.45 18.73
CA LEU A 280 5.90 7.44 19.66
C LEU A 280 4.73 8.14 20.38
N VAL A 281 4.65 7.99 21.70
CA VAL A 281 3.53 8.51 22.51
C VAL A 281 3.44 10.04 22.40
N ASP A 282 4.57 10.72 22.51
CA ASP A 282 4.64 12.19 22.46
C ASP A 282 4.23 12.77 21.09
N ALA A 283 4.24 11.95 20.03
CA ALA A 283 3.84 12.38 18.71
C ALA A 283 2.31 12.31 18.48
N LEU A 284 1.56 11.59 19.30
CA LEU A 284 0.12 11.34 19.06
C LEU A 284 -0.70 12.63 19.12
N ALA A 285 -0.52 13.46 20.16
CA ALA A 285 -1.24 14.71 20.30
C ALA A 285 -0.89 15.72 19.21
N PRO A 286 0.40 15.97 18.85
CA PRO A 286 0.77 16.75 17.69
C PRO A 286 0.09 16.29 16.39
N ARG A 287 0.07 14.99 16.12
CA ARG A 287 -0.59 14.45 14.90
C ARG A 287 -2.10 14.70 14.90
N ALA A 288 -2.77 14.53 16.04
CA ALA A 288 -4.20 14.85 16.15
C ALA A 288 -4.45 16.35 15.95
N THR A 289 -3.57 17.21 16.46
CA THR A 289 -3.63 18.68 16.27
C THR A 289 -3.48 19.04 14.79
N LEU A 290 -2.53 18.41 14.07
CA LEU A 290 -2.33 18.61 12.63
C LEU A 290 -3.61 18.27 11.85
N VAL A 291 -4.22 17.10 12.10
CA VAL A 291 -5.44 16.67 11.41
C VAL A 291 -6.61 17.59 11.76
N ALA A 292 -6.78 17.98 13.01
CA ALA A 292 -7.85 18.90 13.44
C ALA A 292 -7.71 20.30 12.79
N GLY A 293 -6.47 20.84 12.75
CA GLY A 293 -6.16 22.11 12.10
C GLY A 293 -6.42 22.07 10.59
N LEU A 294 -6.09 20.94 9.94
CA LEU A 294 -6.35 20.74 8.52
C LEU A 294 -7.85 20.75 8.24
N LEU A 295 -8.63 19.97 8.99
CA LEU A 295 -10.09 19.95 8.88
C LEU A 295 -10.72 21.33 9.13
N ALA A 296 -10.23 22.07 10.13
CA ALA A 296 -10.71 23.41 10.44
C ALA A 296 -10.48 24.39 9.29
N ARG A 297 -9.32 24.31 8.60
CA ARG A 297 -9.00 25.18 7.44
C ARG A 297 -9.81 24.81 6.22
N MET A 298 -10.04 23.53 5.97
CA MET A 298 -10.90 23.07 4.88
C MET A 298 -12.34 23.58 5.03
N GLY A 299 -12.86 23.68 6.27
CA GLY A 299 -14.18 24.26 6.55
C GLY A 299 -14.26 25.76 6.29
N GLN A 300 -13.15 26.48 6.37
CA GLN A 300 -13.12 27.95 6.19
C GLN A 300 -12.90 28.39 4.73
N ASN A 301 -12.01 27.72 4.03
CA ASN A 301 -11.48 28.19 2.74
C ASN A 301 -11.94 27.35 1.55
N GLY A 302 -12.51 26.16 1.78
CA GLY A 302 -12.63 25.14 0.75
C GLY A 302 -11.25 24.73 0.20
N LEU A 303 -11.20 23.69 -0.60
CA LEU A 303 -10.08 23.51 -1.54
C LEU A 303 -10.39 24.40 -2.75
N ALA A 304 -9.51 25.34 -3.08
CA ALA A 304 -9.61 26.07 -4.34
C ALA A 304 -9.69 25.04 -5.48
N ARG A 305 -10.85 24.97 -6.14
CA ARG A 305 -11.09 24.09 -7.30
C ARG A 305 -10.31 24.56 -8.50
#